data_8746500bef5c9a97575ac512a8b991ae
#
_entry.id   8746500bef5c9a97575ac512a8b991ae
#
_cell.length_a   1.000
_cell.length_b   1.000
_cell.length_c   1.000
_cell.angle_alpha   90.00
_cell.angle_beta   90.00
_cell.angle_gamma   90.00
#
_symmetry.space_group_name_H-M   'P 1'
#
loop_
_entity.id
_entity.type
_entity.pdbx_description
1 polymer ?
#
loop_
_entity_poly.entity_id
_entity_poly.type
_entity_poly.pdbx_seq_one_letter_code
_entity_poly.pdbx_strand_id
1 'polypeptide(L)'
;GLFLLFYGGDNSERNLFYEALFIGCILTATSVSITVQALRELGHLKEQVGTTILSAAIIDDVLGIIVLTLISGLKDPDSSLFMVAWGTLMFFLFSAVVGYLIYQFFDRMDARHPQTRRLPILALSFCLAMSYIAEEYFGIADITGAYVAGLVLSNLQDAPYIERKMDINSYIIFGPLFFASIGLSTD
;
A
#
# COMPACT_ATOMS: atom_id res chain seq x y z
N GLY A 1 -19.50 16.10 2.24
CA GLY A 1 -20.81 16.65 2.50
C GLY A 1 -21.19 16.63 3.98
N LEU A 2 -21.47 15.47 4.58
CA LEU A 2 -21.94 15.34 5.97
C LEU A 2 -20.96 15.87 7.02
N PHE A 3 -19.65 15.60 6.87
CA PHE A 3 -18.62 16.08 7.78
C PHE A 3 -18.58 17.63 7.88
N LEU A 4 -18.70 18.33 6.75
CA LEU A 4 -18.74 19.79 6.71
C LEU A 4 -19.97 20.39 7.41
N LEU A 5 -21.10 19.65 7.49
CA LEU A 5 -22.30 20.08 8.19
C LEU A 5 -22.21 20.00 9.72
N PHE A 6 -21.42 19.04 10.23
CA PHE A 6 -21.30 18.81 11.68
C PHE A 6 -20.07 19.50 12.33
N TYR A 7 -19.03 19.80 11.57
CA TYR A 7 -17.75 20.32 12.06
C TYR A 7 -17.45 21.76 11.63
N GLY A 8 -18.43 22.52 11.20
CA GLY A 8 -18.31 23.91 10.72
C GLY A 8 -18.03 24.95 11.84
N GLY A 9 -17.01 24.75 12.64
CA GLY A 9 -16.56 25.68 13.68
C GLY A 9 -15.08 26.01 13.57
N ASP A 10 -14.79 27.26 13.29
CA ASP A 10 -13.57 28.05 13.60
C ASP A 10 -12.19 27.69 13.01
N ASN A 11 -12.06 26.70 12.12
CA ASN A 11 -10.83 26.47 11.38
C ASN A 11 -10.94 27.03 9.96
N SER A 12 -9.87 27.55 9.40
CA SER A 12 -9.90 28.12 8.04
C SER A 12 -10.55 27.13 7.07
N GLU A 13 -11.51 27.60 6.28
CA GLU A 13 -12.33 26.77 5.36
C GLU A 13 -11.50 25.79 4.52
N ARG A 14 -10.25 26.16 4.23
CA ARG A 14 -9.29 25.35 3.47
C ARG A 14 -8.86 24.09 4.22
N ASN A 15 -8.57 24.17 5.53
CA ASN A 15 -8.15 23.00 6.32
C ASN A 15 -9.33 22.02 6.48
N LEU A 16 -10.51 22.54 6.70
CA LEU A 16 -11.75 21.74 6.80
C LEU A 16 -12.04 20.98 5.50
N PHE A 17 -11.77 21.59 4.36
CA PHE A 17 -11.95 20.93 3.05
C PHE A 17 -10.98 19.76 2.86
N TYR A 18 -9.70 19.91 3.22
CA TYR A 18 -8.71 18.83 3.14
C TYR A 18 -9.01 17.69 4.11
N GLU A 19 -9.43 18.00 5.33
CA GLU A 19 -9.86 16.99 6.31
C GLU A 19 -11.09 16.21 5.79
N ALA A 20 -12.06 16.89 5.20
CA ALA A 20 -13.22 16.26 4.61
C ALA A 20 -12.86 15.36 3.40
N LEU A 21 -11.89 15.78 2.58
CA LEU A 21 -11.38 14.96 1.47
C LEU A 21 -10.65 13.73 1.99
N PHE A 22 -9.80 13.88 3.00
CA PHE A 22 -9.06 12.79 3.62
C PHE A 22 -10.00 11.75 4.23
N ILE A 23 -10.98 12.19 5.02
CA ILE A 23 -12.01 11.29 5.57
C ILE A 23 -12.83 10.62 4.45
N GLY A 24 -13.18 11.38 3.41
CA GLY A 24 -13.86 10.83 2.24
C GLY A 24 -13.03 9.72 1.57
N CYS A 25 -11.74 9.91 1.42
CA CYS A 25 -10.81 8.91 0.86
C CYS A 25 -10.74 7.65 1.74
N ILE A 26 -10.65 7.80 3.07
CA ILE A 26 -10.65 6.65 3.99
C ILE A 26 -11.96 5.86 3.89
N LEU A 27 -13.09 6.56 3.77
CA LEU A 27 -14.41 5.91 3.68
C LEU A 27 -14.67 5.21 2.34
N THR A 28 -13.91 5.53 1.30
CA THR A 28 -14.00 4.82 0.01
C THR A 28 -13.19 3.52 0.00
N ALA A 29 -12.20 3.39 0.87
CA ALA A 29 -11.39 2.18 0.96
C ALA A 29 -12.25 0.98 1.42
N THR A 30 -12.38 -0.03 0.57
CA THR A 30 -13.26 -1.17 0.81
C THR A 30 -12.47 -2.42 1.14
N SER A 31 -12.71 -3.04 2.30
CA SER A 31 -12.11 -4.34 2.63
C SER A 31 -12.81 -5.47 1.89
N VAL A 32 -12.08 -6.13 0.99
CA VAL A 32 -12.60 -7.25 0.19
C VAL A 32 -12.36 -8.60 0.87
N SER A 33 -11.66 -8.63 1.99
CA SER A 33 -11.27 -9.86 2.69
C SER A 33 -12.44 -10.80 2.99
N ILE A 34 -13.56 -10.24 3.47
CA ILE A 34 -14.77 -11.03 3.78
C ILE A 34 -15.37 -11.61 2.50
N THR A 35 -15.46 -10.81 1.44
CA THR A 35 -15.99 -11.25 0.14
C THR A 35 -15.14 -12.36 -0.47
N VAL A 36 -13.80 -12.22 -0.42
CA VAL A 36 -12.85 -13.23 -0.91
C VAL A 36 -12.98 -14.51 -0.11
N GLN A 37 -13.08 -14.42 1.21
CA GLN A 37 -13.26 -15.59 2.07
C GLN A 37 -14.57 -16.31 1.77
N ALA A 38 -15.69 -15.58 1.66
CA ALA A 38 -16.98 -16.14 1.32
C ALA A 38 -16.96 -16.82 -0.06
N LEU A 39 -16.40 -16.17 -1.08
CA LEU A 39 -16.26 -16.75 -2.41
C LEU A 39 -15.37 -18.00 -2.44
N ARG A 40 -14.33 -18.03 -1.60
CA ARG A 40 -13.46 -19.20 -1.43
C ARG A 40 -14.20 -20.37 -0.82
N GLU A 41 -14.98 -20.14 0.23
CA GLU A 41 -15.79 -21.16 0.91
C GLU A 41 -16.91 -21.71 0.03
N LEU A 42 -17.50 -20.85 -0.80
CA LEU A 42 -18.53 -21.24 -1.81
C LEU A 42 -17.93 -21.92 -3.05
N GLY A 43 -16.60 -21.94 -3.21
CA GLY A 43 -15.93 -22.52 -4.37
C GLY A 43 -15.97 -21.67 -5.65
N HIS A 44 -16.53 -20.46 -5.60
CA HIS A 44 -16.73 -19.58 -6.76
C HIS A 44 -15.62 -18.53 -6.97
N LEU A 45 -14.53 -18.56 -6.17
CA LEU A 45 -13.46 -17.57 -6.26
C LEU A 45 -12.76 -17.55 -7.64
N LYS A 46 -12.64 -18.71 -8.29
CA LYS A 46 -11.98 -18.85 -9.60
C LYS A 46 -12.93 -18.64 -10.78
N GLU A 47 -14.20 -18.42 -10.54
CA GLU A 47 -15.18 -18.13 -11.58
C GLU A 47 -15.08 -16.67 -12.04
N GLN A 48 -15.75 -16.35 -13.15
CA GLN A 48 -15.70 -15.01 -13.73
C GLN A 48 -16.09 -13.91 -12.75
N VAL A 49 -17.09 -14.15 -11.92
CA VAL A 49 -17.54 -13.18 -10.90
C VAL A 49 -16.47 -12.99 -9.83
N GLY A 50 -15.90 -14.06 -9.29
CA GLY A 50 -14.87 -14.01 -8.27
C GLY A 50 -13.60 -13.30 -8.76
N THR A 51 -13.14 -13.62 -9.97
CA THR A 51 -11.97 -12.97 -10.59
C THR A 51 -12.23 -11.50 -10.91
N THR A 52 -13.44 -11.13 -11.32
CA THR A 52 -13.80 -9.73 -11.58
C THR A 52 -13.79 -8.91 -10.28
N ILE A 53 -14.39 -9.43 -9.21
CA ILE A 53 -14.42 -8.77 -7.90
C ILE A 53 -12.99 -8.59 -7.37
N LEU A 54 -12.16 -9.63 -7.45
CA LEU A 54 -10.78 -9.57 -6.99
C LEU A 54 -9.96 -8.55 -7.79
N SER A 55 -10.11 -8.53 -9.11
CA SER A 55 -9.42 -7.58 -9.98
C SER A 55 -9.87 -6.14 -9.72
N ALA A 56 -11.16 -5.91 -9.53
CA ALA A 56 -11.71 -4.60 -9.19
C ALA A 56 -11.17 -4.10 -7.84
N ALA A 57 -11.08 -4.98 -6.85
CA ALA A 57 -10.53 -4.67 -5.54
C ALA A 57 -9.05 -4.26 -5.59
N ILE A 58 -8.23 -4.98 -6.37
CA ILE A 58 -6.82 -4.63 -6.56
C ILE A 58 -6.69 -3.24 -7.21
N ILE A 59 -7.54 -2.93 -8.20
CA ILE A 59 -7.54 -1.62 -8.85
C ILE A 59 -7.99 -0.53 -7.86
N ASP A 60 -9.01 -0.79 -7.06
CA ASP A 60 -9.51 0.12 -6.04
C ASP A 60 -8.44 0.47 -5.00
N ASP A 61 -7.70 -0.52 -4.52
CA ASP A 61 -6.57 -0.34 -3.59
C ASP A 61 -5.49 0.56 -4.19
N VAL A 62 -5.11 0.32 -5.45
CA VAL A 62 -4.11 1.15 -6.15
C VAL A 62 -4.61 2.59 -6.32
N LEU A 63 -5.86 2.77 -6.74
CA LEU A 63 -6.46 4.10 -6.89
C LEU A 63 -6.58 4.82 -5.53
N GLY A 64 -6.97 4.10 -4.48
CA GLY A 64 -7.05 4.61 -3.11
C GLY A 64 -5.71 5.14 -2.62
N ILE A 65 -4.61 4.40 -2.83
CA ILE A 65 -3.26 4.81 -2.47
C ILE A 65 -2.83 6.05 -3.25
N ILE A 66 -3.09 6.12 -4.55
CA ILE A 66 -2.77 7.29 -5.39
C ILE A 66 -3.52 8.53 -4.89
N VAL A 67 -4.83 8.40 -4.64
CA VAL A 67 -5.66 9.51 -4.16
C VAL A 67 -5.20 9.96 -2.77
N LEU A 68 -4.91 9.02 -1.87
CA LEU A 68 -4.40 9.33 -0.54
C LEU A 68 -3.07 10.10 -0.60
N THR A 69 -2.15 9.66 -1.46
CA THR A 69 -0.86 10.33 -1.67
C THR A 69 -1.04 11.76 -2.18
N LEU A 70 -1.96 11.96 -3.13
CA LEU A 70 -2.26 13.30 -3.66
C LEU A 70 -2.86 14.21 -2.57
N ILE A 71 -3.83 13.71 -1.78
CA ILE A 71 -4.46 14.48 -0.69
C ILE A 71 -3.44 14.84 0.39
N SER A 72 -2.58 13.89 0.78
CA SER A 72 -1.53 14.12 1.78
C SER A 72 -0.52 15.16 1.31
N GLY A 73 -0.10 15.10 0.04
CA GLY A 73 0.80 16.09 -0.54
C GLY A 73 0.19 17.49 -0.66
N LEU A 74 -1.14 17.61 -0.80
CA LEU A 74 -1.82 18.91 -0.86
C LEU A 74 -1.92 19.63 0.49
N LYS A 75 -1.72 18.94 1.60
CA LYS A 75 -1.78 19.49 2.95
C LYS A 75 -0.58 20.39 3.24
N ASP A 76 0.56 20.18 2.58
CA ASP A 76 1.75 21.01 2.73
C ASP A 76 1.55 22.37 2.03
N PRO A 77 1.64 23.51 2.76
CA PRO A 77 1.40 24.86 2.21
C PRO A 77 2.34 25.22 1.05
N ASP A 78 3.52 24.61 1.01
CA ASP A 78 4.57 24.86 0.01
C ASP A 78 4.54 23.88 -1.17
N SER A 79 3.71 22.84 -1.13
CA SER A 79 3.60 21.88 -2.20
C SER A 79 2.64 22.36 -3.30
N SER A 80 3.15 22.54 -4.51
CA SER A 80 2.29 22.71 -5.66
C SER A 80 1.74 21.35 -6.11
N LEU A 81 0.47 21.30 -6.51
CA LEU A 81 -0.15 20.11 -7.15
C LEU A 81 0.73 19.47 -8.22
N PHE A 82 1.45 20.31 -8.96
CA PHE A 82 2.39 19.87 -9.99
C PHE A 82 3.59 19.13 -9.40
N MET A 83 4.15 19.56 -8.26
CA MET A 83 5.26 18.87 -7.62
C MET A 83 4.85 17.48 -7.11
N VAL A 84 3.68 17.38 -6.49
CA VAL A 84 3.15 16.10 -5.98
C VAL A 84 2.88 15.12 -7.12
N ALA A 85 2.20 15.58 -8.17
CA ALA A 85 1.92 14.77 -9.34
C ALA A 85 3.20 14.33 -10.06
N TRP A 86 4.18 15.23 -10.18
CA TRP A 86 5.49 14.94 -10.78
C TRP A 86 6.28 13.94 -9.94
N GLY A 87 6.34 14.13 -8.62
CA GLY A 87 6.97 13.18 -7.68
C GLY A 87 6.36 11.79 -7.78
N THR A 88 5.03 11.72 -7.82
CA THR A 88 4.29 10.47 -7.97
C THR A 88 4.65 9.76 -9.30
N LEU A 89 4.66 10.49 -10.41
CA LEU A 89 5.03 9.94 -11.71
C LEU A 89 6.48 9.42 -11.71
N MET A 90 7.41 10.22 -11.17
CA MET A 90 8.83 9.84 -11.07
C MET A 90 9.04 8.63 -10.18
N PHE A 91 8.30 8.51 -9.07
CA PHE A 91 8.33 7.34 -8.21
C PHE A 91 7.89 6.07 -8.94
N PHE A 92 6.78 6.10 -9.69
CA PHE A 92 6.33 4.92 -10.43
C PHE A 92 7.31 4.51 -11.53
N LEU A 93 7.92 5.47 -12.24
CA LEU A 93 8.98 5.20 -13.21
C LEU A 93 10.22 4.58 -12.54
N PHE A 94 10.66 5.15 -11.44
CA PHE A 94 11.77 4.62 -10.64
C PHE A 94 11.46 3.20 -10.14
N SER A 95 10.27 3.01 -9.59
CA SER A 95 9.81 1.71 -9.08
C SER A 95 9.73 0.64 -10.16
N ALA A 96 9.33 1.00 -11.39
CA ALA A 96 9.31 0.07 -12.52
C ALA A 96 10.73 -0.41 -12.88
N VAL A 97 11.70 0.53 -12.92
CA VAL A 97 13.09 0.20 -13.22
C VAL A 97 13.72 -0.63 -12.12
N VAL A 98 13.63 -0.17 -10.87
CA VAL A 98 14.20 -0.87 -9.70
C VAL A 98 13.51 -2.21 -9.49
N GLY A 99 12.19 -2.25 -9.62
CA GLY A 99 11.39 -3.47 -9.52
C GLY A 99 11.82 -4.52 -10.55
N TYR A 100 12.04 -4.11 -11.80
CA TYR A 100 12.55 -5.01 -12.84
C TYR A 100 13.95 -5.56 -12.52
N LEU A 101 14.86 -4.72 -12.04
CA LEU A 101 16.22 -5.14 -11.66
C LEU A 101 16.18 -6.09 -10.46
N ILE A 102 15.39 -5.78 -9.46
CA ILE A 102 15.22 -6.61 -8.26
C ILE A 102 14.53 -7.92 -8.61
N TYR A 103 13.52 -7.91 -9.46
CA TYR A 103 12.89 -9.12 -9.97
C TYR A 103 13.93 -10.05 -10.62
N GLN A 104 14.76 -9.53 -11.53
CA GLN A 104 15.84 -10.33 -12.15
C GLN A 104 16.85 -10.87 -11.13
N PHE A 105 17.15 -10.06 -10.10
CA PHE A 105 18.08 -10.49 -9.05
C PHE A 105 17.50 -11.65 -8.24
N PHE A 106 16.25 -11.52 -7.79
CA PHE A 106 15.57 -12.57 -7.03
C PHE A 106 15.33 -13.83 -7.86
N ASP A 107 14.92 -13.70 -9.11
CA ASP A 107 14.71 -14.82 -10.04
C ASP A 107 15.99 -15.64 -10.25
N ARG A 108 17.15 -14.96 -10.41
CA ARG A 108 18.44 -15.64 -10.51
C ARG A 108 18.88 -16.30 -9.21
N MET A 109 18.54 -15.72 -8.07
CA MET A 109 18.86 -16.26 -6.75
C MET A 109 18.00 -17.48 -6.45
N ASP A 110 16.72 -17.40 -6.77
CA ASP A 110 15.74 -18.47 -6.60
C ASP A 110 16.09 -19.71 -7.44
N ALA A 111 16.44 -19.51 -8.70
CA ALA A 111 16.89 -20.58 -9.60
C ALA A 111 18.13 -21.35 -9.07
N ARG A 112 18.96 -20.72 -8.22
CA ARG A 112 20.16 -21.35 -7.66
C ARG A 112 19.95 -22.01 -6.30
N HIS A 113 19.06 -21.46 -5.49
CA HIS A 113 18.83 -21.88 -4.09
C HIS A 113 17.35 -21.68 -3.70
N PRO A 114 16.42 -22.54 -4.15
CA PRO A 114 15.01 -22.40 -3.85
C PRO A 114 14.74 -22.50 -2.33
N GLN A 115 13.75 -21.75 -1.86
CA GLN A 115 13.23 -21.72 -0.48
C GLN A 115 14.31 -21.44 0.60
N THR A 116 15.28 -20.63 0.27
CA THR A 116 16.33 -20.26 1.23
C THR A 116 15.80 -19.26 2.26
N ARG A 117 16.19 -19.41 3.54
CA ARG A 117 15.82 -18.47 4.63
C ARG A 117 16.20 -17.01 4.35
N ARG A 118 17.12 -16.76 3.41
CA ARG A 118 17.55 -15.42 3.03
C ARG A 118 16.53 -14.67 2.19
N LEU A 119 15.69 -15.37 1.41
CA LEU A 119 14.68 -14.78 0.54
C LEU A 119 13.68 -13.89 1.30
N PRO A 120 13.01 -14.34 2.38
CA PRO A 120 12.10 -13.49 3.13
C PRO A 120 12.78 -12.27 3.78
N ILE A 121 14.02 -12.43 4.24
CA ILE A 121 14.78 -11.32 4.85
C ILE A 121 15.09 -10.25 3.81
N LEU A 122 15.56 -10.65 2.64
CA LEU A 122 15.84 -9.72 1.54
C LEU A 122 14.55 -9.08 1.01
N ALA A 123 13.46 -9.84 0.93
CA ALA A 123 12.14 -9.33 0.54
C ALA A 123 11.65 -8.24 1.51
N LEU A 124 11.74 -8.49 2.81
CA LEU A 124 11.38 -7.49 3.83
C LEU A 124 12.29 -6.26 3.75
N SER A 125 13.61 -6.47 3.61
CA SER A 125 14.55 -5.37 3.45
C SER A 125 14.26 -4.52 2.22
N PHE A 126 13.87 -5.15 1.12
CA PHE A 126 13.47 -4.45 -0.11
C PHE A 126 12.17 -3.65 0.10
N CYS A 127 11.16 -4.21 0.77
CA CYS A 127 9.93 -3.49 1.10
C CYS A 127 10.21 -2.25 1.96
N LEU A 128 11.01 -2.39 3.02
CA LEU A 128 11.37 -1.28 3.90
C LEU A 128 12.21 -0.21 3.18
N ALA A 129 13.14 -0.63 2.31
CA ALA A 129 13.93 0.30 1.51
C ALA A 129 13.08 1.09 0.53
N MET A 130 12.12 0.45 -0.15
CA MET A 130 11.20 1.12 -1.08
C MET A 130 10.24 2.06 -0.35
N SER A 131 9.79 1.67 0.85
CA SER A 131 8.99 2.51 1.75
C SER A 131 9.73 3.79 2.11
N TYR A 132 10.96 3.65 2.60
CA TYR A 132 11.83 4.78 2.96
C TYR A 132 12.14 5.70 1.76
N ILE A 133 12.45 5.12 0.59
CA ILE A 133 12.73 5.88 -0.62
C ILE A 133 11.50 6.65 -1.09
N ALA A 134 10.31 6.06 -1.02
CA ALA A 134 9.06 6.71 -1.39
C ALA A 134 8.79 7.96 -0.56
N GLU A 135 8.99 7.88 0.75
CA GLU A 135 8.75 8.96 1.68
C GLU A 135 9.83 10.05 1.60
N GLU A 136 11.10 9.69 1.74
CA GLU A 136 12.21 10.63 1.87
C GLU A 136 12.56 11.35 0.56
N TYR A 137 12.55 10.64 -0.58
CA TYR A 137 13.01 11.20 -1.85
C TYR A 137 11.88 11.69 -2.75
N PHE A 138 10.71 11.09 -2.66
CA PHE A 138 9.58 11.43 -3.53
C PHE A 138 8.43 12.11 -2.81
N GLY A 139 8.46 12.18 -1.46
CA GLY A 139 7.40 12.78 -0.65
C GLY A 139 6.06 12.04 -0.76
N ILE A 140 6.12 10.73 -1.00
CA ILE A 140 4.97 9.85 -1.17
C ILE A 140 4.82 8.99 0.07
N ALA A 141 3.57 8.67 0.46
CA ALA A 141 3.31 7.83 1.60
C ALA A 141 4.13 6.50 1.54
N ASP A 142 4.80 6.18 2.62
CA ASP A 142 5.66 5.00 2.82
C ASP A 142 4.97 3.68 2.43
N ILE A 143 3.67 3.57 2.72
CA ILE A 143 2.83 2.42 2.36
C ILE A 143 2.81 2.17 0.85
N THR A 144 2.88 3.23 0.02
CA THR A 144 2.91 3.10 -1.45
C THR A 144 4.20 2.40 -1.90
N GLY A 145 5.34 2.74 -1.29
CA GLY A 145 6.62 2.09 -1.56
C GLY A 145 6.61 0.61 -1.18
N ALA A 146 6.10 0.29 0.01
CA ALA A 146 5.95 -1.09 0.47
C ALA A 146 5.01 -1.91 -0.44
N TYR A 147 3.90 -1.32 -0.86
CA TYR A 147 2.92 -1.97 -1.75
C TYR A 147 3.54 -2.32 -3.11
N VAL A 148 4.22 -1.36 -3.74
CA VAL A 148 4.88 -1.59 -5.04
C VAL A 148 5.97 -2.66 -4.93
N ALA A 149 6.74 -2.67 -3.84
CA ALA A 149 7.72 -3.72 -3.59
C ALA A 149 7.05 -5.10 -3.45
N GLY A 150 5.94 -5.18 -2.71
CA GLY A 150 5.13 -6.39 -2.59
C GLY A 150 4.62 -6.88 -3.94
N LEU A 151 4.14 -5.98 -4.80
CA LEU A 151 3.68 -6.29 -6.15
C LEU A 151 4.80 -6.88 -7.03
N VAL A 152 6.02 -6.35 -6.93
CA VAL A 152 7.19 -6.92 -7.64
C VAL A 152 7.49 -8.32 -7.14
N LEU A 153 7.50 -8.53 -5.82
CA LEU A 153 7.80 -9.82 -5.20
C LEU A 153 6.71 -10.88 -5.45
N SER A 154 5.46 -10.47 -5.63
CA SER A 154 4.34 -11.40 -5.91
C SER A 154 4.47 -12.14 -7.24
N ASN A 155 5.30 -11.63 -8.17
CA ASN A 155 5.56 -12.27 -9.46
C ASN A 155 6.67 -13.33 -9.40
N LEU A 156 7.34 -13.53 -8.26
CA LEU A 156 8.38 -14.55 -8.09
C LEU A 156 7.78 -15.95 -7.92
N GLN A 157 8.53 -16.97 -8.32
CA GLN A 157 8.10 -18.37 -8.16
C GLN A 157 7.96 -18.76 -6.68
N ASP A 158 8.84 -18.24 -5.81
CA ASP A 158 8.82 -18.45 -4.37
C ASP A 158 7.94 -17.43 -3.60
N ALA A 159 7.12 -16.63 -4.30
CA ALA A 159 6.20 -15.68 -3.66
C ALA A 159 5.35 -16.34 -2.55
N PRO A 160 4.74 -17.54 -2.73
CA PRO A 160 3.96 -18.18 -1.68
C PRO A 160 4.79 -18.58 -0.43
N TYR A 161 6.09 -18.79 -0.60
CA TYR A 161 6.99 -19.06 0.53
C TYR A 161 7.31 -17.76 1.30
N ILE A 162 7.59 -16.69 0.59
CA ILE A 162 7.81 -15.34 1.15
C ILE A 162 6.57 -14.89 1.91
N GLU A 163 5.40 -14.97 1.28
CA GLU A 163 4.10 -14.60 1.85
C GLU A 163 3.85 -15.29 3.20
N ARG A 164 3.96 -16.62 3.26
CA ARG A 164 3.77 -17.38 4.51
C ARG A 164 4.71 -16.95 5.64
N LYS A 165 5.95 -16.54 5.30
CA LYS A 165 6.90 -16.05 6.30
C LYS A 165 6.60 -14.62 6.73
N MET A 166 6.13 -13.79 5.81
CA MET A 166 5.70 -12.42 6.12
C MET A 166 4.42 -12.42 6.96
N ASP A 167 3.45 -13.28 6.67
CA ASP A 167 2.22 -13.46 7.46
C ASP A 167 2.52 -13.72 8.93
N ILE A 168 3.44 -14.64 9.22
CA ILE A 168 3.83 -14.94 10.61
C ILE A 168 4.42 -13.71 11.28
N ASN A 169 5.34 -13.00 10.62
CA ASN A 169 5.96 -11.80 11.16
C ASN A 169 4.95 -10.66 11.33
N SER A 170 4.04 -10.50 10.37
CA SER A 170 2.96 -9.52 10.43
C SER A 170 2.06 -9.76 11.64
N TYR A 171 1.67 -11.01 11.88
CA TYR A 171 0.79 -11.37 12.98
C TYR A 171 1.47 -11.24 14.36
N ILE A 172 2.73 -11.68 14.49
CA ILE A 172 3.42 -11.76 15.80
C ILE A 172 4.05 -10.42 16.19
N ILE A 173 4.56 -9.65 15.25
CA ILE A 173 5.35 -8.45 15.53
C ILE A 173 4.63 -7.18 15.08
N PHE A 174 4.33 -7.06 13.78
CA PHE A 174 3.84 -5.80 13.22
C PHE A 174 2.41 -5.48 13.63
N GLY A 175 1.52 -6.46 13.69
CA GLY A 175 0.14 -6.27 14.12
C GLY A 175 0.03 -5.74 15.56
N PRO A 176 0.62 -6.40 16.57
CA PRO A 176 0.61 -5.90 17.94
C PRO A 176 1.27 -4.52 18.10
N LEU A 177 2.40 -4.27 17.41
CA LEU A 177 3.05 -2.95 17.43
C LEU A 177 2.17 -1.86 16.83
N PHE A 178 1.50 -2.14 15.72
CA PHE A 178 0.58 -1.21 15.08
C PHE A 178 -0.57 -0.83 16.00
N PHE A 179 -1.25 -1.81 16.58
CA PHE A 179 -2.36 -1.54 17.51
C PHE A 179 -1.91 -0.84 18.79
N ALA A 180 -0.74 -1.21 19.32
CA ALA A 180 -0.17 -0.51 20.47
C ALA A 180 0.18 0.95 20.15
N SER A 181 0.75 1.22 18.97
CA SER A 181 1.05 2.58 18.52
C SER A 181 -0.20 3.44 18.38
N ILE A 182 -1.26 2.90 17.77
CA ILE A 182 -2.56 3.60 17.67
C ILE A 182 -3.14 3.87 19.05
N GLY A 183 -3.15 2.87 19.93
CA GLY A 183 -3.69 3.02 21.28
C GLY A 183 -2.93 4.05 22.13
N LEU A 184 -1.61 4.20 21.93
CA LEU A 184 -0.79 5.21 22.60
C LEU A 184 -0.95 6.62 22.00
N SER A 185 -1.32 6.70 20.73
CA SER A 185 -1.54 7.98 20.02
C SER A 185 -2.96 8.52 20.15
N THR A 186 -3.87 7.72 20.70
CA THR A 186 -5.26 8.10 20.91
C THR A 186 -5.45 8.53 22.37
N ASP A 187 -5.54 9.84 22.60
CA ASP A 187 -5.90 10.45 23.89
C ASP A 187 -7.41 10.47 24.09
#